data_9097418176abde53ce9ef85cb26e3a12
#
_entry.id   9097418176abde53ce9ef85cb26e3a12
#
_cell.length_a   1.000
_cell.length_b   1.000
_cell.length_c   1.000
_cell.angle_alpha   90.00
_cell.angle_beta   90.00
_cell.angle_gamma   90.00
#
_symmetry.space_group_name_H-M   'P 1'
#
loop_
_entity.id
_entity.type
_entity.pdbx_description
1 polymer ?
#
loop_
_entity_poly.entity_id
_entity_poly.type
_entity_poly.pdbx_seq_one_letter_code
_entity_poly.pdbx_strand_id
1 'polypeptide(L)'
;MRGDVIGGATAAVVALPLAMAFGIASGAGAVSGLYASIFGGLTAAVFGGCGVQITGPTGAMTAVLVMIVSKHGINGMLLAGALAGLMQVLLGVLRLGKFVKFLPQPVIAGFTNGVSILFFMTAIDDALQTPSITIITTLVILLALRFFKQVPESLFGLVAGLVINELFIHSPYVVGDLPFTIPQPTLALMPFGIIGQLIRPAITICLLGSISALLSAEVTDAMIGTKHDSDRELIGQGLGNLVSSLLGGVPVSGAVARSGVNVHSGGRTRLSSILHAIFLLIMVIALGPVAKRIPLASLAAILMVASVRTADWKSLRLMPRARWSYGVIMTITTILTVVRDLTIAVAVGVVLAAAVVMVELASMPRGSEVAPQKASPASTYPIHPDVQVMTFSGPLFFVGTENLRSQIRDSLSKPILVLDLSDVPTMDETGALALKDLADRLQREGKSLYIGGLKQKSLRMLTRMGLVGDLGRSRVCKGLRSALRRASQEAMQIARAESKLCPQQS
;
A
#
# COMPACT_ATOMS: atom_id res chain seq x y z
N MET A 1 6.74 2.30 -32.02
CA MET A 1 5.87 3.42 -32.46
C MET A 1 4.46 2.98 -32.83
N ARG A 2 4.22 2.04 -33.77
CA ARG A 2 2.84 1.59 -34.11
C ARG A 2 2.06 1.09 -32.89
N GLY A 3 2.67 0.28 -32.05
CA GLY A 3 2.03 -0.20 -30.82
C GLY A 3 1.67 0.91 -29.82
N ASP A 4 2.52 1.94 -29.70
CA ASP A 4 2.26 3.06 -28.80
C ASP A 4 1.09 3.94 -29.30
N VAL A 5 0.98 4.11 -30.63
CA VAL A 5 -0.15 4.81 -31.23
C VAL A 5 -1.48 4.06 -30.99
N ILE A 6 -1.48 2.75 -31.26
CA ILE A 6 -2.68 1.90 -31.09
C ILE A 6 -3.03 1.82 -29.59
N GLY A 7 -2.03 1.60 -28.72
CA GLY A 7 -2.22 1.54 -27.28
C GLY A 7 -2.81 2.82 -26.70
N GLY A 8 -2.21 3.97 -27.07
CA GLY A 8 -2.70 5.28 -26.63
C GLY A 8 -4.11 5.59 -27.13
N ALA A 9 -4.38 5.32 -28.41
CA ALA A 9 -5.71 5.53 -29.00
C ALA A 9 -6.78 4.64 -28.34
N THR A 10 -6.51 3.34 -28.17
CA THR A 10 -7.44 2.43 -27.52
C THR A 10 -7.69 2.82 -26.05
N ALA A 11 -6.65 3.21 -25.33
CA ALA A 11 -6.78 3.69 -23.96
C ALA A 11 -7.60 5.00 -23.89
N ALA A 12 -7.48 5.90 -24.86
CA ALA A 12 -8.28 7.14 -24.93
C ALA A 12 -9.77 6.86 -25.14
N VAL A 13 -10.09 5.90 -25.99
CA VAL A 13 -11.47 5.47 -26.22
C VAL A 13 -12.13 4.93 -24.95
N VAL A 14 -11.37 4.15 -24.15
CA VAL A 14 -11.84 3.64 -22.84
C VAL A 14 -11.95 4.75 -21.82
N ALA A 15 -11.02 5.69 -21.85
CA ALA A 15 -10.95 6.77 -20.86
C ALA A 15 -12.07 7.79 -21.00
N LEU A 16 -12.56 8.05 -22.21
CA LEU A 16 -13.58 9.06 -22.47
C LEU A 16 -14.83 8.88 -21.60
N PRO A 17 -15.56 7.76 -21.66
CA PRO A 17 -16.76 7.57 -20.84
C PRO A 17 -16.44 7.52 -19.34
N LEU A 18 -15.33 6.90 -18.96
CA LEU A 18 -14.93 6.79 -17.55
C LEU A 18 -14.54 8.14 -16.95
N ALA A 19 -13.85 9.01 -17.71
CA ALA A 19 -13.48 10.34 -17.24
C ALA A 19 -14.74 11.20 -17.00
N MET A 20 -15.70 11.16 -17.92
CA MET A 20 -16.98 11.85 -17.76
C MET A 20 -17.74 11.32 -16.54
N ALA A 21 -17.86 10.00 -16.43
CA ALA A 21 -18.58 9.36 -15.33
C ALA A 21 -17.98 9.68 -13.96
N PHE A 22 -16.66 9.62 -13.81
CA PHE A 22 -15.98 9.98 -12.56
C PHE A 22 -16.05 11.47 -12.25
N GLY A 23 -16.02 12.32 -13.27
CA GLY A 23 -16.21 13.76 -13.11
C GLY A 23 -17.61 14.09 -12.57
N ILE A 24 -18.67 13.49 -13.14
CA ILE A 24 -20.05 13.63 -12.68
C ILE A 24 -20.21 13.06 -11.28
N ALA A 25 -19.78 11.83 -11.06
CA ALA A 25 -19.87 11.17 -9.76
C ALA A 25 -19.10 11.88 -8.63
N SER A 26 -18.08 12.68 -8.97
CA SER A 26 -17.39 13.54 -7.99
C SER A 26 -18.15 14.82 -7.64
N GLY A 27 -19.24 15.12 -8.34
CA GLY A 27 -19.98 16.38 -8.23
C GLY A 27 -19.34 17.57 -8.97
N ALA A 28 -18.22 17.35 -9.69
CA ALA A 28 -17.50 18.40 -10.41
C ALA A 28 -17.92 18.54 -11.88
N GLY A 29 -18.71 17.59 -12.39
CA GLY A 29 -19.20 17.57 -13.77
C GLY A 29 -18.28 16.87 -14.77
N ALA A 30 -18.82 16.48 -15.92
CA ALA A 30 -18.13 15.72 -16.95
C ALA A 30 -16.86 16.42 -17.46
N VAL A 31 -16.90 17.72 -17.66
CA VAL A 31 -15.77 18.52 -18.15
C VAL A 31 -14.57 18.45 -17.23
N SER A 32 -14.79 18.55 -15.91
CA SER A 32 -13.72 18.43 -14.91
C SER A 32 -13.01 17.08 -14.97
N GLY A 33 -13.75 15.99 -15.23
CA GLY A 33 -13.17 14.66 -15.43
C GLY A 33 -12.35 14.56 -16.70
N LEU A 34 -12.80 15.18 -17.79
CA LEU A 34 -12.08 15.24 -19.06
C LEU A 34 -10.79 16.05 -18.95
N TYR A 35 -10.84 17.24 -18.34
CA TYR A 35 -9.66 18.08 -18.09
C TYR A 35 -8.61 17.33 -17.26
N ALA A 36 -9.05 16.61 -16.23
CA ALA A 36 -8.19 15.79 -15.41
C ALA A 36 -7.45 14.71 -16.24
N SER A 37 -8.19 13.97 -17.08
CA SER A 37 -7.58 12.94 -17.94
C SER A 37 -6.64 13.50 -18.99
N ILE A 38 -6.96 14.66 -19.57
CA ILE A 38 -6.16 15.29 -20.60
C ILE A 38 -4.93 15.95 -19.99
N PHE A 39 -5.12 16.98 -19.17
CA PHE A 39 -4.02 17.82 -18.69
C PHE A 39 -3.27 17.19 -17.53
N GLY A 40 -3.98 16.64 -16.54
CA GLY A 40 -3.37 15.90 -15.43
C GLY A 40 -2.69 14.63 -15.92
N GLY A 41 -3.35 13.88 -16.80
CA GLY A 41 -2.81 12.68 -17.42
C GLY A 41 -1.59 12.94 -18.29
N LEU A 42 -1.60 13.99 -19.13
CA LEU A 42 -0.46 14.38 -19.95
C LEU A 42 0.75 14.75 -19.07
N THR A 43 0.53 15.55 -18.04
CA THR A 43 1.59 15.99 -17.12
C THR A 43 2.21 14.79 -16.41
N ALA A 44 1.39 13.89 -15.86
CA ALA A 44 1.88 12.67 -15.23
C ALA A 44 2.60 11.77 -16.22
N ALA A 45 2.14 11.65 -17.47
CA ALA A 45 2.83 10.88 -18.51
C ALA A 45 4.21 11.43 -18.84
N VAL A 46 4.40 12.74 -18.86
CA VAL A 46 5.68 13.40 -19.18
C VAL A 46 6.67 13.28 -18.02
N PHE A 47 6.24 13.54 -16.79
CA PHE A 47 7.12 13.66 -15.62
C PHE A 47 7.19 12.40 -14.77
N GLY A 48 6.23 11.47 -14.87
CA GLY A 48 6.14 10.25 -14.07
C GLY A 48 7.29 9.26 -14.26
N GLY A 49 7.39 8.31 -13.37
CA GLY A 49 8.37 7.24 -13.35
C GLY A 49 7.99 6.01 -14.16
N CYS A 50 6.69 5.77 -14.38
CA CYS A 50 6.15 4.67 -15.19
C CYS A 50 5.71 5.17 -16.56
N GLY A 51 6.43 4.75 -17.61
CA GLY A 51 6.24 5.31 -18.95
C GLY A 51 4.92 4.95 -19.63
N VAL A 52 4.33 3.79 -19.35
CA VAL A 52 3.12 3.29 -20.04
C VAL A 52 1.86 3.39 -19.19
N GLN A 53 1.97 3.94 -17.98
CA GLN A 53 0.83 4.13 -17.09
C GLN A 53 -0.11 5.21 -17.65
N ILE A 54 -1.41 4.91 -17.61
CA ILE A 54 -2.45 5.89 -17.92
C ILE A 54 -2.97 6.50 -16.63
N THR A 55 -2.86 7.82 -16.53
CA THR A 55 -3.32 8.62 -15.38
C THR A 55 -4.60 9.36 -15.73
N GLY A 56 -5.48 9.51 -14.77
CA GLY A 56 -6.73 10.27 -14.87
C GLY A 56 -7.62 10.08 -13.65
N PRO A 57 -8.87 10.55 -13.65
CA PRO A 57 -9.80 10.36 -12.55
C PRO A 57 -9.96 8.86 -12.25
N THR A 58 -9.97 8.53 -10.98
CA THR A 58 -10.15 7.15 -10.53
C THR A 58 -11.21 7.09 -9.46
N GLY A 59 -11.76 5.93 -9.39
CA GLY A 59 -12.75 5.65 -8.45
C GLY A 59 -12.36 5.91 -7.00
N ALA A 60 -11.19 5.48 -6.57
CA ALA A 60 -10.71 5.72 -5.22
C ALA A 60 -10.76 7.20 -4.81
N MET A 61 -10.51 8.10 -5.76
CA MET A 61 -10.57 9.54 -5.54
C MET A 61 -11.99 10.07 -5.46
N THR A 62 -12.89 9.58 -6.33
CA THR A 62 -14.25 10.14 -6.49
C THR A 62 -15.01 10.16 -5.18
N ALA A 63 -14.94 9.12 -4.37
CA ALA A 63 -15.63 9.06 -3.07
C ALA A 63 -15.18 10.16 -2.08
N VAL A 64 -13.89 10.52 -2.09
CA VAL A 64 -13.38 11.65 -1.28
C VAL A 64 -13.84 12.98 -1.87
N LEU A 65 -13.82 13.09 -3.20
CA LEU A 65 -14.17 14.33 -3.89
C LEU A 65 -15.62 14.73 -3.70
N VAL A 66 -16.55 13.77 -3.71
CA VAL A 66 -17.98 14.02 -3.41
C VAL A 66 -18.14 14.71 -2.06
N MET A 67 -17.45 14.21 -1.02
CA MET A 67 -17.53 14.82 0.32
C MET A 67 -16.94 16.22 0.37
N ILE A 68 -15.87 16.47 -0.37
CA ILE A 68 -15.26 17.81 -0.43
C ILE A 68 -16.16 18.77 -1.20
N VAL A 69 -16.69 18.35 -2.36
CA VAL A 69 -17.57 19.17 -3.18
C VAL A 69 -18.85 19.52 -2.43
N SER A 70 -19.44 18.56 -1.70
CA SER A 70 -20.67 18.80 -0.92
C SER A 70 -20.48 19.83 0.22
N LYS A 71 -19.27 19.91 0.81
CA LYS A 71 -18.96 20.82 1.94
C LYS A 71 -18.34 22.14 1.52
N HIS A 72 -17.47 22.12 0.54
CA HIS A 72 -16.59 23.24 0.18
C HIS A 72 -16.72 23.67 -1.29
N GLY A 73 -17.64 23.05 -2.04
CA GLY A 73 -17.84 23.31 -3.45
C GLY A 73 -16.69 22.84 -4.34
N ILE A 74 -16.80 23.07 -5.65
CA ILE A 74 -15.80 22.68 -6.64
C ILE A 74 -14.47 23.41 -6.38
N ASN A 75 -14.50 24.70 -6.03
CA ASN A 75 -13.28 25.47 -5.76
C ASN A 75 -12.50 24.93 -4.55
N GLY A 76 -13.20 24.44 -3.51
CA GLY A 76 -12.57 23.73 -2.38
C GLY A 76 -11.92 22.42 -2.80
N MET A 77 -12.55 21.67 -3.71
CA MET A 77 -11.98 20.45 -4.29
C MET A 77 -10.71 20.75 -5.11
N LEU A 78 -10.72 21.80 -5.94
CA LEU A 78 -9.55 22.22 -6.72
C LEU A 78 -8.37 22.58 -5.80
N LEU A 79 -8.63 23.34 -4.73
CA LEU A 79 -7.59 23.68 -3.76
C LEU A 79 -7.07 22.43 -3.02
N ALA A 80 -7.94 21.52 -2.59
CA ALA A 80 -7.54 20.27 -1.96
C ALA A 80 -6.71 19.38 -2.91
N GLY A 81 -7.06 19.32 -4.19
CA GLY A 81 -6.30 18.62 -5.23
C GLY A 81 -4.92 19.23 -5.46
N ALA A 82 -4.83 20.56 -5.51
CA ALA A 82 -3.56 21.27 -5.65
C ALA A 82 -2.64 21.02 -4.43
N LEU A 83 -3.18 21.10 -3.20
CA LEU A 83 -2.46 20.78 -1.97
C LEU A 83 -1.98 19.33 -1.96
N ALA A 84 -2.83 18.39 -2.36
CA ALA A 84 -2.47 17.00 -2.48
C ALA A 84 -1.35 16.77 -3.50
N GLY A 85 -1.40 17.45 -4.65
CA GLY A 85 -0.36 17.43 -5.67
C GLY A 85 0.98 17.93 -5.12
N LEU A 86 0.98 19.05 -4.39
CA LEU A 86 2.18 19.55 -3.70
C LEU A 86 2.76 18.54 -2.71
N MET A 87 1.89 17.92 -1.89
CA MET A 87 2.30 16.89 -0.94
C MET A 87 2.91 15.67 -1.66
N GLN A 88 2.34 15.23 -2.79
CA GLN A 88 2.88 14.11 -3.57
C GLN A 88 4.25 14.45 -4.17
N VAL A 89 4.44 15.67 -4.70
CA VAL A 89 5.76 16.14 -5.16
C VAL A 89 6.75 16.09 -4.01
N LEU A 90 6.38 16.60 -2.83
CA LEU A 90 7.22 16.56 -1.64
C LEU A 90 7.60 15.14 -1.22
N LEU A 91 6.64 14.21 -1.23
CA LEU A 91 6.91 12.78 -0.94
C LEU A 91 7.93 12.19 -1.93
N GLY A 92 7.81 12.51 -3.22
CA GLY A 92 8.74 12.05 -4.24
C GLY A 92 10.15 12.65 -4.06
N VAL A 93 10.25 13.96 -3.83
CA VAL A 93 11.53 14.66 -3.57
C VAL A 93 12.22 14.14 -2.31
N LEU A 94 11.47 13.86 -1.25
CA LEU A 94 11.97 13.25 -0.01
C LEU A 94 12.29 11.75 -0.15
N ARG A 95 12.09 11.16 -1.34
CA ARG A 95 12.32 9.74 -1.65
C ARG A 95 11.51 8.79 -0.77
N LEU A 96 10.26 9.16 -0.48
CA LEU A 96 9.36 8.38 0.34
C LEU A 96 8.49 7.40 -0.49
N GLY A 97 8.62 7.37 -1.81
CA GLY A 97 7.88 6.48 -2.71
C GLY A 97 7.99 5.00 -2.37
N LYS A 98 9.16 4.57 -1.90
CA LYS A 98 9.38 3.19 -1.44
C LYS A 98 8.56 2.80 -0.20
N PHE A 99 8.20 3.77 0.65
CA PHE A 99 7.45 3.49 1.88
C PHE A 99 5.96 3.26 1.64
N VAL A 100 5.40 3.82 0.58
CA VAL A 100 4.00 3.61 0.21
C VAL A 100 3.73 2.14 -0.16
N LYS A 101 4.76 1.39 -0.60
CA LYS A 101 4.68 -0.05 -0.89
C LYS A 101 4.53 -0.94 0.34
N PHE A 102 4.74 -0.41 1.54
CA PHE A 102 4.63 -1.18 2.80
C PHE A 102 3.21 -1.24 3.37
N LEU A 103 2.21 -0.78 2.63
CA LEU A 103 0.82 -0.95 3.07
C LEU A 103 0.44 -2.45 3.05
N PRO A 104 -0.09 -2.96 4.16
CA PRO A 104 -0.49 -4.36 4.25
C PRO A 104 -1.60 -4.70 3.26
N GLN A 105 -1.47 -5.83 2.58
CA GLN A 105 -2.44 -6.28 1.56
C GLN A 105 -3.91 -6.30 2.05
N PRO A 106 -4.26 -6.74 3.27
CA PRO A 106 -5.65 -6.71 3.74
C PRO A 106 -6.22 -5.31 3.89
N VAL A 107 -5.37 -4.29 4.15
CA VAL A 107 -5.79 -2.88 4.20
C VAL A 107 -6.11 -2.37 2.81
N ILE A 108 -5.24 -2.66 1.83
CA ILE A 108 -5.45 -2.29 0.42
C ILE A 108 -6.73 -2.96 -0.11
N ALA A 109 -6.89 -4.25 0.14
CA ALA A 109 -8.07 -5.01 -0.29
C ALA A 109 -9.36 -4.49 0.35
N GLY A 110 -9.33 -4.24 1.67
CA GLY A 110 -10.47 -3.69 2.40
C GLY A 110 -10.86 -2.30 1.90
N PHE A 111 -9.89 -1.44 1.70
CA PHE A 111 -10.06 -0.12 1.12
C PHE A 111 -10.66 -0.20 -0.30
N THR A 112 -10.07 -1.00 -1.19
CA THR A 112 -10.54 -1.15 -2.58
C THR A 112 -11.98 -1.65 -2.64
N ASN A 113 -12.35 -2.61 -1.79
CA ASN A 113 -13.72 -3.12 -1.71
C ASN A 113 -14.69 -2.06 -1.16
N GLY A 114 -14.30 -1.33 -0.12
CA GLY A 114 -15.12 -0.24 0.42
C GLY A 114 -15.38 0.87 -0.59
N VAL A 115 -14.34 1.27 -1.31
CA VAL A 115 -14.44 2.25 -2.41
C VAL A 115 -15.35 1.74 -3.53
N SER A 116 -15.25 0.46 -3.89
CA SER A 116 -16.13 -0.14 -4.91
C SER A 116 -17.59 -0.08 -4.51
N ILE A 117 -17.91 -0.33 -3.24
CA ILE A 117 -19.27 -0.18 -2.70
C ILE A 117 -19.73 1.27 -2.79
N LEU A 118 -18.91 2.22 -2.32
CA LEU A 118 -19.24 3.64 -2.40
C LEU A 118 -19.55 4.10 -3.83
N PHE A 119 -18.77 3.63 -4.80
CA PHE A 119 -19.01 3.95 -6.22
C PHE A 119 -20.32 3.42 -6.74
N PHE A 120 -20.61 2.19 -6.43
CA PHE A 120 -21.88 1.61 -6.80
C PHE A 120 -23.03 2.45 -6.21
N MET A 121 -22.91 2.87 -4.96
CA MET A 121 -23.91 3.70 -4.30
C MET A 121 -24.06 5.08 -4.95
N THR A 122 -22.97 5.74 -5.33
CA THR A 122 -23.04 7.06 -5.96
C THR A 122 -23.67 7.04 -7.35
N ALA A 123 -23.65 5.91 -8.03
CA ALA A 123 -24.25 5.76 -9.35
C ALA A 123 -25.76 5.40 -9.30
N ILE A 124 -26.30 5.04 -8.15
CA ILE A 124 -27.70 4.56 -8.04
C ILE A 124 -28.69 5.64 -8.43
N ASP A 125 -28.53 6.86 -7.95
CA ASP A 125 -29.50 7.93 -8.19
C ASP A 125 -29.63 8.25 -9.69
N ASP A 126 -28.51 8.38 -10.40
CA ASP A 126 -28.50 8.60 -11.85
C ASP A 126 -29.01 7.38 -12.62
N ALA A 127 -28.73 6.17 -12.13
CA ALA A 127 -29.22 4.93 -12.73
C ALA A 127 -30.75 4.80 -12.63
N LEU A 128 -31.33 5.28 -11.56
CA LEU A 128 -32.78 5.23 -11.32
C LEU A 128 -33.56 6.32 -12.06
N GLN A 129 -32.91 7.36 -12.57
CA GLN A 129 -33.60 8.38 -13.38
C GLN A 129 -34.19 7.82 -14.66
N THR A 130 -33.47 6.86 -15.29
CA THR A 130 -33.98 6.18 -16.50
C THR A 130 -33.57 4.71 -16.45
N PRO A 131 -34.26 3.84 -15.67
CA PRO A 131 -33.88 2.46 -15.44
C PRO A 131 -33.77 1.60 -16.71
N SER A 132 -34.60 1.87 -17.72
CA SER A 132 -34.55 1.18 -19.01
C SER A 132 -33.19 1.37 -19.72
N ILE A 133 -32.68 2.61 -19.74
CA ILE A 133 -31.36 2.90 -20.33
C ILE A 133 -30.27 2.22 -19.51
N THR A 134 -30.34 2.30 -18.18
CA THR A 134 -29.37 1.66 -17.28
C THR A 134 -29.29 0.15 -17.51
N ILE A 135 -30.44 -0.54 -17.56
CA ILE A 135 -30.51 -1.98 -17.78
C ILE A 135 -29.94 -2.36 -19.13
N ILE A 136 -30.35 -1.67 -20.20
CA ILE A 136 -29.91 -1.99 -21.56
C ILE A 136 -28.40 -1.72 -21.70
N THR A 137 -27.92 -0.58 -21.21
CA THR A 137 -26.50 -0.25 -21.23
C THR A 137 -25.69 -1.29 -20.48
N THR A 138 -26.13 -1.69 -19.27
CA THR A 138 -25.48 -2.74 -18.50
C THR A 138 -25.45 -4.07 -19.22
N LEU A 139 -26.58 -4.47 -19.81
CA LEU A 139 -26.67 -5.72 -20.57
C LEU A 139 -25.73 -5.72 -21.77
N VAL A 140 -25.67 -4.62 -22.52
CA VAL A 140 -24.75 -4.46 -23.67
C VAL A 140 -23.29 -4.54 -23.21
N ILE A 141 -22.94 -3.92 -22.09
CA ILE A 141 -21.58 -4.00 -21.53
C ILE A 141 -21.25 -5.46 -21.16
N LEU A 142 -22.16 -6.17 -20.50
CA LEU A 142 -21.95 -7.58 -20.10
C LEU A 142 -21.84 -8.50 -21.32
N LEU A 143 -22.64 -8.27 -22.35
CA LEU A 143 -22.53 -9.01 -23.62
C LEU A 143 -21.22 -8.68 -24.34
N ALA A 144 -20.83 -7.40 -24.38
CA ALA A 144 -19.57 -7.00 -24.98
C ALA A 144 -18.36 -7.64 -24.28
N LEU A 145 -18.36 -7.72 -22.95
CA LEU A 145 -17.33 -8.43 -22.17
C LEU A 145 -17.20 -9.92 -22.56
N ARG A 146 -18.31 -10.56 -22.94
CA ARG A 146 -18.31 -11.97 -23.31
C ARG A 146 -17.85 -12.21 -24.74
N PHE A 147 -18.24 -11.35 -25.69
CA PHE A 147 -18.03 -11.58 -27.11
C PHE A 147 -16.88 -10.77 -27.71
N PHE A 148 -16.60 -9.57 -27.19
CA PHE A 148 -15.63 -8.63 -27.77
C PHE A 148 -14.47 -8.35 -26.82
N LYS A 149 -13.49 -9.27 -26.76
CA LYS A 149 -12.34 -9.16 -25.86
C LYS A 149 -11.35 -8.04 -26.23
N GLN A 150 -11.41 -7.51 -27.44
CA GLN A 150 -10.43 -6.54 -27.98
C GLN A 150 -10.96 -5.11 -28.03
N VAL A 151 -12.24 -4.91 -27.86
CA VAL A 151 -12.88 -3.57 -27.93
C VAL A 151 -13.39 -3.19 -26.56
N PRO A 152 -13.26 -1.89 -26.17
CA PRO A 152 -13.72 -1.43 -24.87
C PRO A 152 -15.23 -1.62 -24.68
N GLU A 153 -15.61 -2.44 -23.73
CA GLU A 153 -17.00 -2.76 -23.41
C GLU A 153 -17.82 -1.53 -23.01
N SER A 154 -17.19 -0.57 -22.33
CA SER A 154 -17.84 0.69 -21.93
C SER A 154 -18.26 1.56 -23.11
N LEU A 155 -17.54 1.48 -24.23
CA LEU A 155 -17.89 2.19 -25.44
C LEU A 155 -19.17 1.63 -26.07
N PHE A 156 -19.30 0.30 -26.14
CA PHE A 156 -20.54 -0.33 -26.63
C PHE A 156 -21.75 0.06 -25.79
N GLY A 157 -21.59 0.05 -24.46
CA GLY A 157 -22.64 0.49 -23.55
C GLY A 157 -23.02 1.96 -23.77
N LEU A 158 -22.00 2.83 -23.91
CA LEU A 158 -22.23 4.26 -24.17
C LEU A 158 -22.99 4.51 -25.47
N VAL A 159 -22.54 3.87 -26.57
CA VAL A 159 -23.19 4.01 -27.88
C VAL A 159 -24.60 3.44 -27.87
N ALA A 160 -24.80 2.27 -27.27
CA ALA A 160 -26.12 1.66 -27.16
C ALA A 160 -27.07 2.54 -26.34
N GLY A 161 -26.63 3.06 -25.20
CA GLY A 161 -27.45 3.95 -24.38
C GLY A 161 -27.80 5.25 -25.10
N LEU A 162 -26.83 5.84 -25.85
CA LEU A 162 -27.08 7.01 -26.67
C LEU A 162 -28.10 6.74 -27.77
N VAL A 163 -27.90 5.68 -28.55
CA VAL A 163 -28.80 5.34 -29.67
C VAL A 163 -30.22 5.05 -29.18
N ILE A 164 -30.34 4.30 -28.07
CA ILE A 164 -31.67 3.98 -27.52
C ILE A 164 -32.34 5.23 -26.96
N ASN A 165 -31.58 6.13 -26.34
CA ASN A 165 -32.13 7.39 -25.87
C ASN A 165 -32.63 8.25 -27.03
N GLU A 166 -31.87 8.40 -28.11
CA GLU A 166 -32.22 9.24 -29.26
C GLU A 166 -33.39 8.68 -30.07
N LEU A 167 -33.51 7.36 -30.21
CA LEU A 167 -34.52 6.73 -31.06
C LEU A 167 -35.82 6.38 -30.32
N PHE A 168 -35.77 6.09 -29.02
CA PHE A 168 -36.92 5.48 -28.33
C PHE A 168 -37.33 6.19 -27.05
N ILE A 169 -36.39 6.64 -26.19
CA ILE A 169 -36.71 7.04 -24.81
C ILE A 169 -36.80 8.54 -24.66
N HIS A 170 -35.91 9.32 -25.33
CA HIS A 170 -35.83 10.77 -25.27
C HIS A 170 -35.76 11.32 -23.83
N SER A 171 -34.94 10.70 -22.98
CA SER A 171 -34.75 11.13 -21.58
C SER A 171 -34.16 12.56 -21.55
N PRO A 172 -34.70 13.44 -20.72
CA PRO A 172 -34.14 14.77 -20.52
C PRO A 172 -32.86 14.78 -19.70
N TYR A 173 -32.56 13.67 -19.00
CA TYR A 173 -31.40 13.54 -18.14
C TYR A 173 -30.16 13.16 -18.93
N VAL A 174 -29.53 14.14 -19.55
CA VAL A 174 -28.33 14.01 -20.37
C VAL A 174 -27.18 14.83 -19.79
N VAL A 175 -25.98 14.59 -20.26
CA VAL A 175 -24.77 15.32 -19.83
C VAL A 175 -24.89 16.82 -20.04
N GLY A 176 -25.60 17.23 -21.05
CA GLY A 176 -25.82 18.63 -21.38
C GLY A 176 -24.64 19.27 -22.11
N ASP A 177 -24.68 20.60 -22.25
CA ASP A 177 -23.64 21.31 -22.98
C ASP A 177 -22.27 21.11 -22.30
N LEU A 178 -21.33 20.63 -23.10
CA LEU A 178 -19.93 20.53 -22.76
C LEU A 178 -19.20 21.74 -23.38
N PRO A 179 -19.12 22.86 -22.67
CA PRO A 179 -18.34 23.99 -23.16
C PRO A 179 -16.86 23.59 -23.10
N PHE A 180 -16.38 22.99 -24.17
CA PHE A 180 -14.97 22.68 -24.29
C PHE A 180 -14.23 23.95 -24.70
N THR A 181 -14.01 24.79 -23.72
CA THR A 181 -13.13 25.96 -23.84
C THR A 181 -11.73 25.58 -23.34
N ILE A 182 -10.70 26.26 -23.84
CA ILE A 182 -9.37 26.12 -23.24
C ILE A 182 -9.51 26.52 -21.77
N PRO A 183 -9.20 25.61 -20.82
CA PRO A 183 -9.40 25.90 -19.39
C PRO A 183 -8.59 27.12 -18.98
N GLN A 184 -9.20 28.04 -18.32
CA GLN A 184 -8.50 29.16 -17.70
C GLN A 184 -7.98 28.77 -16.34
N PRO A 185 -6.81 29.28 -15.92
CA PRO A 185 -6.27 28.97 -14.58
C PRO A 185 -7.27 29.37 -13.48
N THR A 186 -7.60 28.38 -12.63
CA THR A 186 -8.57 28.54 -11.54
C THR A 186 -7.97 29.10 -10.25
N LEU A 187 -6.69 29.47 -10.25
CA LEU A 187 -5.97 29.90 -9.06
C LEU A 187 -6.68 31.04 -8.31
N ALA A 188 -7.24 32.03 -9.04
CA ALA A 188 -7.98 33.15 -8.48
C ALA A 188 -9.31 32.72 -7.82
N LEU A 189 -9.85 31.56 -8.16
CA LEU A 189 -11.11 31.04 -7.63
C LEU A 189 -10.89 30.14 -6.39
N MET A 190 -9.64 29.83 -6.04
CA MET A 190 -9.33 28.94 -4.93
C MET A 190 -9.51 29.64 -3.58
N PRO A 191 -10.26 29.03 -2.64
CA PRO A 191 -10.57 29.65 -1.34
C PRO A 191 -9.43 29.43 -0.34
N PHE A 192 -8.32 30.16 -0.49
CA PHE A 192 -7.14 30.01 0.37
C PHE A 192 -7.41 30.21 1.86
N GLY A 193 -8.47 30.95 2.23
CA GLY A 193 -8.87 31.17 3.63
C GLY A 193 -9.30 29.89 4.39
N ILE A 194 -9.64 28.81 3.69
CA ILE A 194 -10.05 27.55 4.31
C ILE A 194 -8.99 26.43 4.20
N ILE A 195 -7.73 26.77 3.91
CA ILE A 195 -6.64 25.77 3.77
C ILE A 195 -6.60 24.85 4.98
N GLY A 196 -6.74 25.35 6.19
CA GLY A 196 -6.71 24.54 7.42
C GLY A 196 -7.77 23.42 7.44
N GLN A 197 -8.95 23.66 6.84
CA GLN A 197 -10.02 22.67 6.73
C GLN A 197 -9.75 21.64 5.63
N LEU A 198 -8.98 22.03 4.60
CA LEU A 198 -8.69 21.21 3.43
C LEU A 198 -7.41 20.36 3.56
N ILE A 199 -6.57 20.59 4.60
CA ILE A 199 -5.35 19.80 4.81
C ILE A 199 -5.66 18.31 4.97
N ARG A 200 -6.64 17.94 5.82
CA ARG A 200 -7.02 16.54 6.00
C ARG A 200 -7.52 15.88 4.72
N PRO A 201 -8.49 16.45 3.99
CA PRO A 201 -8.86 15.95 2.68
C PRO A 201 -7.69 15.86 1.70
N ALA A 202 -6.82 16.87 1.65
CA ALA A 202 -5.64 16.86 0.78
C ALA A 202 -4.66 15.73 1.11
N ILE A 203 -4.40 15.44 2.39
CA ILE A 203 -3.61 14.28 2.82
C ILE A 203 -4.26 12.98 2.33
N THR A 204 -5.58 12.87 2.44
CA THR A 204 -6.31 11.70 1.95
C THR A 204 -6.12 11.51 0.44
N ILE A 205 -6.35 12.55 -0.35
CA ILE A 205 -6.14 12.53 -1.80
C ILE A 205 -4.68 12.17 -2.13
N CYS A 206 -3.71 12.77 -1.43
CA CYS A 206 -2.29 12.52 -1.61
C CYS A 206 -1.96 11.03 -1.37
N LEU A 207 -2.38 10.47 -0.25
CA LEU A 207 -2.10 9.07 0.11
C LEU A 207 -2.77 8.11 -0.88
N LEU A 208 -4.07 8.31 -1.15
CA LEU A 208 -4.82 7.45 -2.06
C LEU A 208 -4.26 7.51 -3.48
N GLY A 209 -3.99 8.71 -3.96
CA GLY A 209 -3.39 8.91 -5.27
C GLY A 209 -2.01 8.26 -5.39
N SER A 210 -1.20 8.39 -4.37
CA SER A 210 0.14 7.78 -4.32
C SER A 210 0.06 6.25 -4.32
N ILE A 211 -0.80 5.67 -3.47
CA ILE A 211 -1.01 4.22 -3.40
C ILE A 211 -1.53 3.69 -4.74
N SER A 212 -2.59 4.28 -5.26
CA SER A 212 -3.21 3.87 -6.52
C SER A 212 -2.23 3.98 -7.70
N ALA A 213 -1.46 5.05 -7.77
CA ALA A 213 -0.47 5.25 -8.82
C ALA A 213 0.67 4.23 -8.75
N LEU A 214 1.24 4.01 -7.56
CA LEU A 214 2.35 3.05 -7.41
C LEU A 214 1.91 1.60 -7.59
N LEU A 215 0.70 1.22 -7.14
CA LEU A 215 0.12 -0.08 -7.44
C LEU A 215 -0.13 -0.26 -8.94
N SER A 216 -0.66 0.76 -9.61
CA SER A 216 -0.87 0.73 -11.06
C SER A 216 0.46 0.61 -11.81
N ALA A 217 1.51 1.32 -11.38
CA ALA A 217 2.84 1.21 -11.95
C ALA A 217 3.43 -0.20 -11.75
N GLU A 218 3.26 -0.79 -10.59
CA GLU A 218 3.77 -2.13 -10.28
C GLU A 218 3.08 -3.23 -11.13
N VAL A 219 1.75 -3.15 -11.27
CA VAL A 219 1.00 -4.06 -12.16
C VAL A 219 1.43 -3.88 -13.61
N THR A 220 1.63 -2.64 -14.04
CA THR A 220 2.05 -2.32 -15.41
C THR A 220 3.47 -2.83 -15.69
N ASP A 221 4.38 -2.66 -14.75
CA ASP A 221 5.74 -3.21 -14.82
C ASP A 221 5.76 -4.73 -14.95
N ALA A 222 4.90 -5.41 -14.17
CA ALA A 222 4.76 -6.86 -14.27
C ALA A 222 4.28 -7.33 -15.66
N MET A 223 3.47 -6.51 -16.35
CA MET A 223 2.97 -6.83 -17.69
C MET A 223 4.02 -6.67 -18.79
N ILE A 224 4.96 -5.72 -18.63
CA ILE A 224 5.95 -5.38 -19.67
C ILE A 224 7.39 -5.77 -19.32
N GLY A 225 7.62 -6.24 -18.09
CA GLY A 225 8.94 -6.65 -17.62
C GLY A 225 9.90 -5.48 -17.32
N THR A 226 9.37 -4.32 -16.95
CA THR A 226 10.15 -3.12 -16.57
C THR A 226 10.13 -2.89 -15.07
N LYS A 227 10.81 -1.83 -14.63
CA LYS A 227 10.80 -1.36 -13.26
C LYS A 227 10.67 0.17 -13.24
N HIS A 228 9.59 0.66 -12.66
CA HIS A 228 9.35 2.09 -12.52
C HIS A 228 10.22 2.72 -11.42
N ASP A 229 10.44 4.02 -11.53
CA ASP A 229 10.98 4.86 -10.47
C ASP A 229 9.82 5.41 -9.62
N SER A 230 9.66 4.86 -8.41
CA SER A 230 8.55 5.20 -7.51
C SER A 230 8.58 6.66 -7.05
N ASP A 231 9.77 7.24 -6.82
CA ASP A 231 9.90 8.61 -6.36
C ASP A 231 9.55 9.58 -7.50
N ARG A 232 10.05 9.31 -8.70
CA ARG A 232 9.70 10.06 -9.91
C ARG A 232 8.22 9.90 -10.27
N GLU A 233 7.63 8.73 -10.05
CA GLU A 233 6.20 8.51 -10.25
C GLU A 233 5.37 9.43 -9.35
N LEU A 234 5.70 9.54 -8.06
CA LEU A 234 5.04 10.45 -7.14
C LEU A 234 5.17 11.92 -7.57
N ILE A 235 6.35 12.33 -8.05
CA ILE A 235 6.55 13.69 -8.58
C ILE A 235 5.64 13.93 -9.79
N GLY A 236 5.60 12.99 -10.74
CA GLY A 236 4.75 13.12 -11.93
C GLY A 236 3.27 13.16 -11.61
N GLN A 237 2.82 12.31 -10.70
CA GLN A 237 1.42 12.30 -10.23
C GLN A 237 1.06 13.60 -9.47
N GLY A 238 1.98 14.09 -8.64
CA GLY A 238 1.80 15.35 -7.92
C GLY A 238 1.71 16.56 -8.85
N LEU A 239 2.60 16.64 -9.86
CA LEU A 239 2.52 17.67 -10.91
C LEU A 239 1.24 17.53 -11.73
N GLY A 240 0.82 16.29 -12.04
CA GLY A 240 -0.45 16.01 -12.71
C GLY A 240 -1.65 16.52 -11.92
N ASN A 241 -1.66 16.32 -10.60
CA ASN A 241 -2.70 16.83 -9.70
C ASN A 241 -2.69 18.35 -9.60
N LEU A 242 -1.52 18.98 -9.55
CA LEU A 242 -1.40 20.44 -9.58
C LEU A 242 -1.97 21.02 -10.86
N VAL A 243 -1.53 20.52 -12.03
CA VAL A 243 -1.97 21.02 -13.33
C VAL A 243 -3.46 20.73 -13.54
N SER A 244 -3.95 19.54 -13.18
CA SER A 244 -5.37 19.21 -13.23
C SER A 244 -6.20 20.22 -12.43
N SER A 245 -5.85 20.43 -11.17
CA SER A 245 -6.58 21.36 -10.28
C SER A 245 -6.51 22.80 -10.75
N LEU A 246 -5.37 23.25 -11.26
CA LEU A 246 -5.21 24.60 -11.80
C LEU A 246 -6.05 24.86 -13.06
N LEU A 247 -6.33 23.81 -13.82
CA LEU A 247 -7.12 23.87 -15.04
C LEU A 247 -8.57 23.40 -14.86
N GLY A 248 -9.06 23.34 -13.62
CA GLY A 248 -10.47 22.99 -13.32
C GLY A 248 -10.78 21.49 -13.39
N GLY A 249 -9.75 20.64 -13.49
CA GLY A 249 -9.90 19.19 -13.47
C GLY A 249 -9.93 18.61 -12.05
N VAL A 250 -10.61 17.48 -11.90
CA VAL A 250 -10.56 16.71 -10.65
C VAL A 250 -9.18 16.11 -10.41
N PRO A 251 -8.80 15.79 -9.15
CA PRO A 251 -7.58 15.05 -8.84
C PRO A 251 -7.48 13.73 -9.59
N VAL A 252 -6.24 13.38 -9.97
CA VAL A 252 -5.90 12.21 -10.80
C VAL A 252 -5.01 11.22 -10.08
N SER A 253 -5.03 9.98 -10.55
CA SER A 253 -4.06 8.95 -10.17
C SER A 253 -3.89 7.91 -11.28
N GLY A 254 -2.86 7.06 -11.15
CA GLY A 254 -2.66 5.96 -12.06
C GLY A 254 -3.81 4.96 -12.04
N ALA A 255 -4.27 4.54 -13.21
CA ALA A 255 -5.42 3.66 -13.37
C ALA A 255 -5.01 2.30 -13.94
N VAL A 256 -5.01 1.25 -13.10
CA VAL A 256 -4.61 -0.12 -13.48
C VAL A 256 -5.33 -0.61 -14.74
N ALA A 257 -6.67 -0.48 -14.79
CA ALA A 257 -7.46 -0.97 -15.91
C ALA A 257 -7.10 -0.29 -17.24
N ARG A 258 -7.00 1.05 -17.25
CA ARG A 258 -6.64 1.82 -18.45
C ARG A 258 -5.19 1.57 -18.87
N SER A 259 -4.27 1.48 -17.91
CA SER A 259 -2.87 1.11 -18.16
C SER A 259 -2.76 -0.29 -18.75
N GLY A 260 -3.55 -1.25 -18.22
CA GLY A 260 -3.64 -2.59 -18.77
C GLY A 260 -4.12 -2.60 -20.23
N VAL A 261 -5.16 -1.83 -20.55
CA VAL A 261 -5.63 -1.68 -21.94
C VAL A 261 -4.54 -1.11 -22.85
N ASN A 262 -3.84 -0.06 -22.42
CA ASN A 262 -2.71 0.51 -23.15
C ASN A 262 -1.66 -0.55 -23.48
N VAL A 263 -1.21 -1.30 -22.47
CA VAL A 263 -0.19 -2.36 -22.62
C VAL A 263 -0.66 -3.50 -23.51
N HIS A 264 -1.89 -3.99 -23.32
CA HIS A 264 -2.45 -5.08 -24.12
C HIS A 264 -2.67 -4.68 -25.59
N SER A 265 -2.95 -3.41 -25.84
CA SER A 265 -3.07 -2.86 -27.19
C SER A 265 -1.74 -2.50 -27.85
N GLY A 266 -0.62 -2.76 -27.19
CA GLY A 266 0.73 -2.62 -27.75
C GLY A 266 1.52 -1.43 -27.25
N GLY A 267 1.04 -0.67 -26.29
CA GLY A 267 1.81 0.42 -25.63
C GLY A 267 3.03 -0.15 -24.88
N ARG A 268 4.20 0.41 -25.16
CA ARG A 268 5.48 -0.04 -24.58
C ARG A 268 6.34 1.11 -24.09
N THR A 269 6.06 2.31 -24.51
CA THR A 269 6.86 3.49 -24.17
C THR A 269 5.98 4.62 -23.64
N ARG A 270 6.62 5.63 -23.07
CA ARG A 270 5.96 6.86 -22.59
C ARG A 270 5.13 7.57 -23.67
N LEU A 271 5.49 7.35 -24.94
CA LEU A 271 4.77 7.93 -26.07
C LEU A 271 3.30 7.49 -26.08
N SER A 272 3.00 6.22 -25.66
CA SER A 272 1.63 5.73 -25.65
C SER A 272 0.74 6.49 -24.66
N SER A 273 1.28 6.84 -23.49
CA SER A 273 0.54 7.60 -22.46
C SER A 273 0.39 9.06 -22.82
N ILE A 274 1.37 9.66 -23.50
CA ILE A 274 1.28 11.02 -24.06
C ILE A 274 0.23 11.05 -25.16
N LEU A 275 0.28 10.09 -26.09
CA LEU A 275 -0.68 9.98 -27.19
C LEU A 275 -2.10 9.73 -26.68
N HIS A 276 -2.27 8.99 -25.59
CA HIS A 276 -3.56 8.83 -24.93
C HIS A 276 -4.22 10.19 -24.61
N ALA A 277 -3.48 11.08 -23.97
CA ALA A 277 -4.01 12.41 -23.62
C ALA A 277 -4.33 13.25 -24.86
N ILE A 278 -3.47 13.19 -25.89
CA ILE A 278 -3.68 13.90 -27.17
C ILE A 278 -4.91 13.35 -27.91
N PHE A 279 -5.05 12.02 -28.02
CA PHE A 279 -6.21 11.41 -28.65
C PHE A 279 -7.49 11.70 -27.89
N LEU A 280 -7.45 11.72 -26.55
CA LEU A 280 -8.59 12.08 -25.74
C LEU A 280 -9.01 13.55 -25.99
N LEU A 281 -8.03 14.46 -26.08
CA LEU A 281 -8.28 15.85 -26.43
C LEU A 281 -8.95 15.97 -27.82
N ILE A 282 -8.40 15.30 -28.84
CA ILE A 282 -8.97 15.29 -30.19
C ILE A 282 -10.41 14.73 -30.16
N MET A 283 -10.63 13.64 -29.45
CA MET A 283 -11.96 13.03 -29.34
C MET A 283 -12.97 13.97 -28.68
N VAL A 284 -12.58 14.68 -27.63
CA VAL A 284 -13.47 15.61 -26.94
C VAL A 284 -13.84 16.79 -27.85
N ILE A 285 -12.89 17.33 -28.61
CA ILE A 285 -13.16 18.41 -29.58
C ILE A 285 -14.07 17.89 -30.72
N ALA A 286 -13.77 16.72 -31.27
CA ALA A 286 -14.52 16.17 -32.40
C ALA A 286 -15.92 15.67 -32.03
N LEU A 287 -16.05 15.02 -30.85
CA LEU A 287 -17.28 14.35 -30.39
C LEU A 287 -18.11 15.21 -29.41
N GLY A 288 -17.69 16.42 -29.07
CA GLY A 288 -18.39 17.31 -28.13
C GLY A 288 -19.89 17.46 -28.44
N PRO A 289 -20.31 17.70 -29.68
CA PRO A 289 -21.73 17.79 -30.07
C PRO A 289 -22.53 16.50 -29.82
N VAL A 290 -21.87 15.34 -29.87
CA VAL A 290 -22.49 14.03 -29.61
C VAL A 290 -22.50 13.75 -28.12
N ALA A 291 -21.41 14.08 -27.44
CA ALA A 291 -21.24 13.80 -26.01
C ALA A 291 -22.28 14.50 -25.13
N LYS A 292 -22.77 15.67 -25.51
CA LYS A 292 -23.82 16.37 -24.78
C LYS A 292 -25.17 15.64 -24.72
N ARG A 293 -25.43 14.71 -25.65
CA ARG A 293 -26.65 13.89 -25.72
C ARG A 293 -26.57 12.59 -24.95
N ILE A 294 -25.41 12.29 -24.37
CA ILE A 294 -25.20 11.04 -23.61
C ILE A 294 -26.09 11.04 -22.37
N PRO A 295 -26.94 10.02 -22.17
CA PRO A 295 -27.77 9.89 -20.96
C PRO A 295 -26.92 9.68 -19.72
N LEU A 296 -27.25 10.35 -18.61
CA LEU A 296 -26.59 10.14 -17.30
C LEU A 296 -26.73 8.70 -16.85
N ALA A 297 -27.88 8.07 -17.11
CA ALA A 297 -28.15 6.66 -16.82
C ALA A 297 -27.16 5.70 -17.50
N SER A 298 -26.66 6.04 -18.72
CA SER A 298 -25.62 5.24 -19.38
C SER A 298 -24.26 5.36 -18.70
N LEU A 299 -23.90 6.56 -18.25
CA LEU A 299 -22.66 6.77 -17.49
C LEU A 299 -22.75 6.10 -16.12
N ALA A 300 -23.91 6.16 -15.46
CA ALA A 300 -24.16 5.44 -14.21
C ALA A 300 -24.03 3.93 -14.39
N ALA A 301 -24.59 3.35 -15.46
CA ALA A 301 -24.42 1.92 -15.78
C ALA A 301 -22.94 1.55 -15.94
N ILE A 302 -22.17 2.36 -16.68
CA ILE A 302 -20.73 2.17 -16.84
C ILE A 302 -20.01 2.21 -15.48
N LEU A 303 -20.38 3.16 -14.63
CA LEU A 303 -19.81 3.30 -13.28
C LEU A 303 -20.13 2.08 -12.40
N MET A 304 -21.36 1.60 -12.41
CA MET A 304 -21.81 0.43 -11.66
C MET A 304 -21.02 -0.82 -12.07
N VAL A 305 -20.88 -1.07 -13.38
CA VAL A 305 -20.07 -2.19 -13.88
C VAL A 305 -18.59 -2.00 -13.51
N ALA A 306 -18.06 -0.80 -13.66
CA ALA A 306 -16.68 -0.50 -13.29
C ALA A 306 -16.43 -0.69 -11.79
N SER A 307 -17.37 -0.32 -10.92
CA SER A 307 -17.26 -0.51 -9.47
C SER A 307 -17.16 -2.00 -9.10
N VAL A 308 -18.04 -2.83 -9.65
CA VAL A 308 -17.99 -4.29 -9.43
C VAL A 308 -16.67 -4.90 -9.90
N ARG A 309 -16.11 -4.41 -11.00
CA ARG A 309 -14.81 -4.88 -11.53
C ARG A 309 -13.61 -4.37 -10.74
N THR A 310 -13.72 -3.23 -10.08
CA THR A 310 -12.67 -2.66 -9.23
C THR A 310 -12.54 -3.39 -7.90
N ALA A 311 -13.60 -4.04 -7.43
CA ALA A 311 -13.57 -4.83 -6.20
C ALA A 311 -12.48 -5.91 -6.26
N ASP A 312 -11.77 -6.09 -5.15
CA ASP A 312 -10.71 -7.10 -5.04
C ASP A 312 -11.29 -8.50 -4.78
N TRP A 313 -11.89 -9.06 -5.82
CA TRP A 313 -12.46 -10.41 -5.80
C TRP A 313 -11.43 -11.49 -5.45
N LYS A 314 -10.14 -11.25 -5.75
CA LYS A 314 -9.07 -12.18 -5.43
C LYS A 314 -8.89 -12.29 -3.92
N SER A 315 -8.79 -11.17 -3.23
CA SER A 315 -8.68 -11.11 -1.78
C SER A 315 -9.94 -11.63 -1.08
N LEU A 316 -11.13 -11.31 -1.61
CA LEU A 316 -12.39 -11.86 -1.10
C LEU A 316 -12.44 -13.39 -1.18
N ARG A 317 -12.03 -13.98 -2.28
CA ARG A 317 -11.97 -15.45 -2.45
C ARG A 317 -10.89 -16.11 -1.62
N LEU A 318 -9.82 -15.40 -1.30
CA LEU A 318 -8.75 -15.89 -0.43
C LEU A 318 -9.11 -15.81 1.06
N MET A 319 -10.04 -14.92 1.44
CA MET A 319 -10.43 -14.67 2.84
C MET A 319 -10.73 -15.95 3.66
N PRO A 320 -11.50 -16.95 3.15
CA PRO A 320 -11.78 -18.17 3.91
C PRO A 320 -10.56 -19.08 4.15
N ARG A 321 -9.50 -18.91 3.33
CA ARG A 321 -8.26 -19.71 3.39
C ARG A 321 -7.12 -18.94 4.07
N ALA A 322 -7.28 -17.64 4.22
CA ALA A 322 -6.30 -16.79 4.89
C ALA A 322 -6.43 -16.90 6.42
N ARG A 323 -5.45 -16.38 7.14
CA ARG A 323 -5.57 -16.25 8.60
C ARG A 323 -6.76 -15.36 8.95
N TRP A 324 -7.41 -15.63 10.07
CA TRP A 324 -8.58 -14.86 10.54
C TRP A 324 -8.27 -13.34 10.65
N SER A 325 -7.02 -13.00 11.06
CA SER A 325 -6.55 -11.61 11.15
C SER A 325 -6.63 -10.87 9.80
N TYR A 326 -6.32 -11.55 8.70
CA TYR A 326 -6.45 -10.98 7.36
C TYR A 326 -7.89 -10.58 7.06
N GLY A 327 -8.83 -11.49 7.31
CA GLY A 327 -10.25 -11.25 7.10
C GLY A 327 -10.81 -10.13 7.98
N VAL A 328 -10.42 -10.09 9.25
CA VAL A 328 -10.84 -9.04 10.20
C VAL A 328 -10.34 -7.67 9.78
N ILE A 329 -9.04 -7.53 9.45
CA ILE A 329 -8.47 -6.25 9.00
C ILE A 329 -9.16 -5.79 7.72
N MET A 330 -9.32 -6.67 6.73
CA MET A 330 -9.99 -6.36 5.48
C MET A 330 -11.44 -5.91 5.71
N THR A 331 -12.21 -6.63 6.52
CA THR A 331 -13.62 -6.33 6.81
C THR A 331 -13.77 -5.01 7.56
N ILE A 332 -12.97 -4.78 8.61
CA ILE A 332 -12.98 -3.52 9.37
C ILE A 332 -12.63 -2.35 8.46
N THR A 333 -11.59 -2.48 7.63
CA THR A 333 -11.19 -1.44 6.69
C THR A 333 -12.30 -1.17 5.68
N THR A 334 -12.96 -2.21 5.13
CA THR A 334 -14.10 -2.07 4.21
C THR A 334 -15.25 -1.31 4.88
N ILE A 335 -15.67 -1.73 6.07
CA ILE A 335 -16.79 -1.11 6.79
C ILE A 335 -16.48 0.35 7.11
N LEU A 336 -15.28 0.63 7.64
CA LEU A 336 -14.88 2.00 7.97
C LEU A 336 -14.79 2.88 6.72
N THR A 337 -14.37 2.33 5.57
CA THR A 337 -14.36 3.04 4.29
C THR A 337 -15.76 3.48 3.87
N VAL A 338 -16.76 2.62 4.07
CA VAL A 338 -18.16 2.90 3.67
C VAL A 338 -18.86 3.82 4.67
N VAL A 339 -18.65 3.62 5.98
CA VAL A 339 -19.47 4.26 7.04
C VAL A 339 -18.87 5.57 7.54
N ARG A 340 -17.54 5.73 7.48
CA ARG A 340 -16.85 6.88 8.07
C ARG A 340 -16.07 7.66 7.01
N ASP A 341 -14.77 7.76 7.21
CA ASP A 341 -13.83 8.49 6.37
C ASP A 341 -12.74 7.53 5.89
N LEU A 342 -12.41 7.62 4.61
CA LEU A 342 -11.36 6.82 4.00
C LEU A 342 -10.02 6.94 4.73
N THR A 343 -9.68 8.13 5.21
CA THR A 343 -8.43 8.39 5.95
C THR A 343 -8.39 7.59 7.24
N ILE A 344 -9.50 7.61 7.96
CA ILE A 344 -9.65 6.85 9.22
C ILE A 344 -9.59 5.36 8.92
N ALA A 345 -10.26 4.89 7.87
CA ALA A 345 -10.26 3.48 7.49
C ALA A 345 -8.85 2.94 7.22
N VAL A 346 -8.06 3.66 6.42
CA VAL A 346 -6.68 3.28 6.11
C VAL A 346 -5.80 3.37 7.36
N ALA A 347 -5.90 4.44 8.15
CA ALA A 347 -5.11 4.61 9.37
C ALA A 347 -5.38 3.48 10.38
N VAL A 348 -6.65 3.19 10.66
CA VAL A 348 -7.04 2.09 11.57
C VAL A 348 -6.61 0.73 11.00
N GLY A 349 -6.79 0.51 9.69
CA GLY A 349 -6.34 -0.72 9.03
C GLY A 349 -4.84 -0.96 9.18
N VAL A 350 -4.02 0.07 8.95
CA VAL A 350 -2.56 -0.01 9.12
C VAL A 350 -2.17 -0.27 10.57
N VAL A 351 -2.78 0.43 11.53
CA VAL A 351 -2.53 0.22 12.97
C VAL A 351 -2.89 -1.21 13.38
N LEU A 352 -4.05 -1.72 12.95
CA LEU A 352 -4.46 -3.10 13.23
C LEU A 352 -3.50 -4.12 12.60
N ALA A 353 -3.10 -3.90 11.35
CA ALA A 353 -2.15 -4.79 10.69
C ALA A 353 -0.78 -4.80 11.38
N ALA A 354 -0.28 -3.63 11.78
CA ALA A 354 0.95 -3.51 12.55
C ALA A 354 0.83 -4.20 13.92
N ALA A 355 -0.29 -4.05 14.62
CA ALA A 355 -0.55 -4.73 15.89
C ALA A 355 -0.55 -6.25 15.72
N VAL A 356 -1.21 -6.78 14.67
CA VAL A 356 -1.23 -8.22 14.38
C VAL A 356 0.18 -8.75 14.11
N VAL A 357 0.97 -8.05 13.29
CA VAL A 357 2.35 -8.43 13.01
C VAL A 357 3.19 -8.42 14.30
N MET A 358 3.01 -7.41 15.16
CA MET A 358 3.70 -7.36 16.45
C MET A 358 3.33 -8.55 17.35
N VAL A 359 2.04 -8.88 17.45
CA VAL A 359 1.58 -10.04 18.24
C VAL A 359 2.14 -11.36 17.66
N GLU A 360 2.13 -11.50 16.32
CA GLU A 360 2.71 -12.70 15.67
C GLU A 360 4.20 -12.82 15.92
N LEU A 361 4.95 -11.72 15.82
CA LEU A 361 6.37 -11.70 16.17
C LEU A 361 6.63 -12.01 17.66
N ALA A 362 5.70 -11.62 18.52
CA ALA A 362 5.74 -11.91 19.94
C ALA A 362 5.48 -13.37 20.28
N SER A 363 4.57 -14.00 19.56
CA SER A 363 4.12 -15.37 19.82
C SER A 363 5.01 -16.46 19.20
N MET A 364 6.01 -16.07 18.39
CA MET A 364 6.97 -17.06 17.87
C MET A 364 7.73 -17.71 19.02
N PRO A 365 7.82 -19.06 19.08
CA PRO A 365 8.63 -19.74 20.08
C PRO A 365 10.10 -19.33 19.90
N ARG A 366 10.66 -18.69 20.94
CA ARG A 366 11.95 -17.98 20.86
C ARG A 366 13.07 -18.60 21.66
N GLY A 367 12.81 -19.66 22.38
CA GLY A 367 13.82 -20.37 23.14
C GLY A 367 13.53 -21.85 23.20
N SER A 368 14.50 -22.64 22.94
CA SER A 368 14.52 -24.05 23.27
C SER A 368 15.78 -24.36 24.06
N GLU A 369 15.63 -25.09 25.14
CA GLU A 369 16.78 -25.67 25.82
C GLU A 369 17.36 -26.73 24.91
N VAL A 370 18.62 -26.55 24.52
CA VAL A 370 19.33 -27.56 23.76
C VAL A 370 19.94 -28.50 24.78
N ALA A 371 19.43 -29.75 24.87
CA ALA A 371 20.06 -30.79 25.66
C ALA A 371 21.53 -30.89 25.27
N PRO A 372 22.45 -31.12 26.24
CA PRO A 372 23.90 -31.15 25.99
C PRO A 372 24.35 -32.08 24.85
N GLN A 373 23.52 -33.08 24.53
CA GLN A 373 23.78 -34.06 23.47
C GLN A 373 23.18 -33.72 22.10
N LYS A 374 22.33 -32.67 22.00
CA LYS A 374 21.70 -32.24 20.75
C LYS A 374 22.09 -30.81 20.32
N ALA A 375 23.23 -30.31 20.75
CA ALA A 375 23.83 -29.14 20.12
C ALA A 375 24.03 -29.47 18.65
N SER A 376 23.52 -28.57 17.78
CA SER A 376 23.55 -28.66 16.32
C SER A 376 24.71 -29.48 15.77
N PRO A 377 24.56 -30.26 14.68
CA PRO A 377 25.64 -31.14 14.13
C PRO A 377 26.97 -30.42 13.85
N ALA A 378 27.01 -29.11 13.98
CA ALA A 378 28.20 -28.26 13.85
C ALA A 378 29.05 -28.11 15.11
N SER A 379 28.61 -28.58 16.30
CA SER A 379 29.41 -28.47 17.51
C SER A 379 29.94 -29.86 17.96
N THR A 380 31.06 -30.25 17.39
CA THR A 380 31.89 -31.40 17.82
C THR A 380 32.59 -31.12 19.16
N TYR A 381 32.16 -30.13 19.93
CA TYR A 381 32.82 -29.76 21.18
C TYR A 381 32.07 -30.33 22.37
N PRO A 382 32.74 -31.10 23.26
CA PRO A 382 32.11 -31.62 24.48
C PRO A 382 31.74 -30.42 25.39
N ILE A 383 30.44 -30.30 25.69
CA ILE A 383 29.91 -29.26 26.58
C ILE A 383 30.04 -29.77 28.01
N HIS A 384 30.67 -28.99 28.90
CA HIS A 384 30.80 -29.33 30.31
C HIS A 384 29.42 -29.49 30.98
N PRO A 385 29.22 -30.44 31.90
CA PRO A 385 27.93 -30.66 32.58
C PRO A 385 27.34 -29.42 33.25
N ASP A 386 28.14 -28.49 33.75
CA ASP A 386 27.74 -27.28 34.45
C ASP A 386 27.43 -26.09 33.48
N VAL A 387 27.51 -26.32 32.20
CA VAL A 387 27.15 -25.33 31.18
C VAL A 387 25.76 -25.63 30.65
N GLN A 388 24.88 -24.66 30.73
CA GLN A 388 23.56 -24.68 30.11
C GLN A 388 23.57 -23.83 28.82
N VAL A 389 23.04 -24.39 27.75
CA VAL A 389 22.92 -23.67 26.43
C VAL A 389 21.47 -23.42 26.12
N MET A 390 21.13 -22.17 25.85
CA MET A 390 19.80 -21.78 25.39
C MET A 390 19.92 -21.06 24.05
N THR A 391 19.20 -21.55 23.08
CA THR A 391 19.14 -20.95 21.71
C THR A 391 17.89 -20.13 21.57
N PHE A 392 18.05 -18.90 21.10
CA PHE A 392 16.94 -18.01 20.77
C PHE A 392 16.85 -17.81 19.26
N SER A 393 15.62 -17.93 18.73
CA SER A 393 15.32 -17.71 17.33
C SER A 393 14.28 -16.58 17.17
N GLY A 394 14.43 -15.80 16.11
CA GLY A 394 13.56 -14.66 15.81
C GLY A 394 14.05 -13.32 16.33
N PRO A 395 13.38 -12.22 15.98
CA PRO A 395 13.80 -10.87 16.37
C PRO A 395 13.64 -10.62 17.88
N LEU A 396 14.62 -9.97 18.48
CA LEU A 396 14.61 -9.64 19.91
C LEU A 396 14.22 -8.18 20.11
N PHE A 397 12.90 -7.93 20.13
CA PHE A 397 12.28 -6.64 20.37
C PHE A 397 11.57 -6.60 21.72
N PHE A 398 11.01 -5.44 22.11
CA PHE A 398 10.35 -5.22 23.40
C PHE A 398 9.34 -6.32 23.77
N VAL A 399 8.59 -6.85 22.80
CA VAL A 399 7.60 -7.91 23.03
C VAL A 399 8.25 -9.27 23.30
N GLY A 400 9.47 -9.50 22.78
CA GLY A 400 10.25 -10.73 22.97
C GLY A 400 11.00 -10.83 24.29
N THR A 401 11.16 -9.71 24.98
CA THR A 401 11.99 -9.63 26.20
C THR A 401 11.33 -10.29 27.41
N GLU A 402 10.01 -10.23 27.52
CA GLU A 402 9.28 -10.89 28.61
C GLU A 402 9.37 -12.42 28.53
N ASN A 403 9.27 -12.97 27.30
CA ASN A 403 9.47 -14.40 27.06
C ASN A 403 10.90 -14.84 27.36
N LEU A 404 11.90 -14.01 27.02
CA LEU A 404 13.30 -14.26 27.38
C LEU A 404 13.45 -14.36 28.91
N ARG A 405 12.87 -13.41 29.64
CA ARG A 405 12.95 -13.37 31.11
C ARG A 405 12.26 -14.54 31.78
N SER A 406 11.06 -14.94 31.32
CA SER A 406 10.32 -16.07 31.89
C SER A 406 11.03 -17.39 31.62
N GLN A 407 11.45 -17.66 30.40
CA GLN A 407 12.11 -18.91 30.04
C GLN A 407 13.43 -19.12 30.80
N ILE A 408 14.23 -18.07 30.97
CA ILE A 408 15.48 -18.16 31.72
C ILE A 408 15.18 -18.35 33.21
N ARG A 409 14.14 -17.71 33.75
CA ARG A 409 13.74 -17.85 35.14
C ARG A 409 13.36 -19.29 35.47
N ASP A 410 12.62 -19.93 34.58
CA ASP A 410 12.01 -21.23 34.83
C ASP A 410 12.97 -22.41 34.50
N SER A 411 13.98 -22.16 33.66
CA SER A 411 14.85 -23.22 33.13
C SER A 411 16.28 -23.19 33.66
N LEU A 412 16.72 -22.13 34.36
CA LEU A 412 18.13 -21.96 34.72
C LEU A 412 18.51 -22.76 35.98
N SER A 413 19.08 -23.93 35.78
CA SER A 413 19.53 -24.84 36.84
C SER A 413 21.05 -24.86 37.07
N LYS A 414 21.84 -24.35 36.09
CA LYS A 414 23.30 -24.47 36.08
C LYS A 414 24.03 -23.17 36.37
N PRO A 415 25.29 -23.22 36.85
CA PRO A 415 26.04 -22.01 37.19
C PRO A 415 26.49 -21.17 35.97
N ILE A 416 26.60 -21.78 34.80
CA ILE A 416 27.05 -21.09 33.59
C ILE A 416 25.99 -21.18 32.49
N LEU A 417 25.52 -20.04 31.99
CA LEU A 417 24.57 -19.94 30.89
C LEU A 417 25.25 -19.44 29.61
N VAL A 418 25.07 -20.15 28.52
CA VAL A 418 25.45 -19.71 27.16
C VAL A 418 24.19 -19.40 26.37
N LEU A 419 24.01 -18.16 25.96
CA LEU A 419 22.94 -17.75 25.06
C LEU A 419 23.43 -17.79 23.62
N ASP A 420 22.82 -18.64 22.82
CA ASP A 420 23.02 -18.65 21.37
C ASP A 420 22.02 -17.74 20.70
N LEU A 421 22.51 -16.67 20.07
CA LEU A 421 21.74 -15.67 19.33
C LEU A 421 21.99 -15.75 17.82
N SER A 422 22.46 -16.89 17.30
CA SER A 422 22.79 -17.09 15.88
C SER A 422 21.57 -16.87 14.98
N ASP A 423 20.40 -17.30 15.44
CA ASP A 423 19.11 -17.19 14.72
C ASP A 423 18.33 -15.91 15.08
N VAL A 424 18.96 -14.95 15.77
CA VAL A 424 18.40 -13.62 16.04
C VAL A 424 18.77 -12.67 14.89
N PRO A 425 17.85 -12.38 13.96
CA PRO A 425 18.14 -11.55 12.78
C PRO A 425 18.43 -10.10 13.14
N THR A 426 17.74 -9.57 14.15
CA THR A 426 17.85 -8.18 14.60
C THR A 426 17.42 -8.03 16.06
N MET A 427 17.91 -6.97 16.70
CA MET A 427 17.66 -6.62 18.10
C MET A 427 17.46 -5.12 18.19
N ASP A 428 16.53 -4.66 19.02
CA ASP A 428 16.33 -3.23 19.36
C ASP A 428 16.98 -2.87 20.71
N GLU A 429 16.86 -1.61 21.10
CA GLU A 429 17.37 -1.12 22.37
C GLU A 429 16.74 -1.83 23.57
N THR A 430 15.47 -2.20 23.48
CA THR A 430 14.74 -2.90 24.54
C THR A 430 15.25 -4.33 24.72
N GLY A 431 15.53 -5.02 23.61
CA GLY A 431 16.18 -6.34 23.64
C GLY A 431 17.58 -6.30 24.24
N ALA A 432 18.35 -5.26 23.92
CA ALA A 432 19.68 -5.05 24.49
C ALA A 432 19.64 -4.77 26.00
N LEU A 433 18.69 -3.94 26.47
CA LEU A 433 18.46 -3.66 27.89
C LEU A 433 18.03 -4.92 28.64
N ALA A 434 17.15 -5.73 28.08
CA ALA A 434 16.73 -6.98 28.71
C ALA A 434 17.89 -7.97 28.90
N LEU A 435 18.81 -8.05 27.94
CA LEU A 435 20.04 -8.86 28.09
C LEU A 435 20.98 -8.27 29.15
N LYS A 436 21.03 -6.93 29.29
CA LYS A 436 21.79 -6.28 30.34
C LYS A 436 21.23 -6.58 31.73
N ASP A 437 19.91 -6.39 31.92
CA ASP A 437 19.21 -6.72 33.16
C ASP A 437 19.42 -8.20 33.56
N LEU A 438 19.39 -9.10 32.54
CA LEU A 438 19.69 -10.51 32.75
C LEU A 438 21.12 -10.74 33.22
N ALA A 439 22.07 -10.09 32.57
CA ALA A 439 23.48 -10.20 32.93
C ALA A 439 23.73 -9.74 34.39
N ASP A 440 23.17 -8.59 34.76
CA ASP A 440 23.26 -8.00 36.11
C ASP A 440 22.63 -8.92 37.17
N ARG A 441 21.50 -9.55 36.79
CA ARG A 441 20.83 -10.52 37.68
C ARG A 441 21.67 -11.77 37.91
N LEU A 442 22.14 -12.40 36.81
CA LEU A 442 22.94 -13.62 36.89
C LEU A 442 24.25 -13.40 37.67
N GLN A 443 24.88 -12.22 37.50
CA GLN A 443 26.06 -11.85 38.25
C GLN A 443 25.77 -11.73 39.75
N ARG A 444 24.62 -11.17 40.15
CA ARG A 444 24.19 -11.12 41.56
C ARG A 444 23.89 -12.51 42.14
N GLU A 445 23.43 -13.44 41.31
CA GLU A 445 23.19 -14.85 41.67
C GLU A 445 24.50 -15.70 41.65
N GLY A 446 25.66 -15.09 41.38
CA GLY A 446 26.95 -15.79 41.28
C GLY A 446 27.09 -16.68 40.03
N LYS A 447 26.23 -16.46 39.03
CA LYS A 447 26.22 -17.23 37.79
C LYS A 447 26.89 -16.45 36.66
N SER A 448 27.48 -17.17 35.71
CA SER A 448 28.18 -16.60 34.57
C SER A 448 27.32 -16.64 33.30
N LEU A 449 27.28 -15.51 32.55
CA LEU A 449 26.62 -15.41 31.26
C LEU A 449 27.61 -15.27 30.11
N TYR A 450 27.46 -16.12 29.11
CA TYR A 450 28.15 -16.06 27.83
C TYR A 450 27.15 -15.82 26.70
N ILE A 451 27.49 -14.97 25.75
CA ILE A 451 26.65 -14.69 24.56
C ILE A 451 27.45 -15.10 23.32
N GLY A 452 26.83 -15.92 22.47
CA GLY A 452 27.39 -16.37 21.19
C GLY A 452 26.45 -16.11 20.01
N GLY A 453 26.98 -16.19 18.80
CA GLY A 453 26.19 -16.10 17.58
C GLY A 453 25.71 -14.69 17.18
N LEU A 454 26.33 -13.65 17.70
CA LEU A 454 25.90 -12.27 17.47
C LEU A 454 26.21 -11.78 16.05
N LYS A 455 25.17 -11.29 15.35
CA LYS A 455 25.34 -10.53 14.10
C LYS A 455 25.98 -9.17 14.38
N GLN A 456 26.67 -8.61 13.39
CA GLN A 456 27.47 -7.39 13.58
C GLN A 456 26.62 -6.17 14.01
N LYS A 457 25.36 -6.09 13.58
CA LYS A 457 24.42 -5.02 14.01
C LYS A 457 24.07 -5.16 15.49
N SER A 458 23.72 -6.37 15.93
CA SER A 458 23.41 -6.68 17.35
C SER A 458 24.62 -6.47 18.26
N LEU A 459 25.82 -6.85 17.82
CA LEU A 459 27.04 -6.61 18.58
C LEU A 459 27.32 -5.11 18.76
N ARG A 460 27.14 -4.30 17.71
CA ARG A 460 27.28 -2.83 17.80
C ARG A 460 26.27 -2.23 18.80
N MET A 461 25.03 -2.73 18.79
CA MET A 461 23.99 -2.31 19.72
C MET A 461 24.38 -2.62 21.16
N LEU A 462 24.77 -3.86 21.48
CA LEU A 462 25.21 -4.28 22.80
C LEU A 462 26.43 -3.50 23.28
N THR A 463 27.36 -3.18 22.37
CA THR A 463 28.55 -2.35 22.70
C THR A 463 28.11 -0.91 23.06
N ARG A 464 27.20 -0.33 22.27
CA ARG A 464 26.67 1.03 22.54
C ARG A 464 25.91 1.11 23.88
N MET A 465 25.19 0.04 24.22
CA MET A 465 24.42 -0.07 25.47
C MET A 465 25.29 -0.44 26.69
N GLY A 466 26.60 -0.61 26.51
CA GLY A 466 27.56 -0.89 27.59
C GLY A 466 27.67 -2.35 27.98
N LEU A 467 26.78 -3.25 27.54
CA LEU A 467 26.74 -4.66 27.96
C LEU A 467 28.06 -5.40 27.71
N VAL A 468 28.76 -5.10 26.60
CA VAL A 468 30.06 -5.73 26.28
C VAL A 468 31.14 -5.29 27.28
N GLY A 469 31.04 -4.07 27.84
CA GLY A 469 31.91 -3.59 28.92
C GLY A 469 31.61 -4.30 30.23
N ASP A 470 30.35 -4.41 30.61
CA ASP A 470 29.87 -4.97 31.87
C ASP A 470 30.16 -6.48 31.97
N LEU A 471 29.87 -7.25 30.91
CA LEU A 471 30.15 -8.68 30.83
C LEU A 471 31.64 -9.01 30.60
N GLY A 472 32.39 -8.08 30.03
CA GLY A 472 33.74 -8.30 29.53
C GLY A 472 33.77 -8.90 28.11
N ARG A 473 34.76 -8.44 27.31
CA ARG A 473 34.95 -8.89 25.92
C ARG A 473 35.18 -10.39 25.75
N SER A 474 35.59 -11.10 26.79
CA SER A 474 35.79 -12.55 26.81
C SER A 474 34.48 -13.32 26.79
N ARG A 475 33.38 -12.75 27.34
CA ARG A 475 32.08 -13.42 27.46
C ARG A 475 31.11 -13.12 26.32
N VAL A 476 31.42 -12.14 25.48
CA VAL A 476 30.63 -11.79 24.29
C VAL A 476 31.40 -12.22 23.03
N CYS A 477 30.92 -13.27 22.38
CA CYS A 477 31.60 -13.94 21.27
C CYS A 477 30.80 -13.76 19.95
N LYS A 478 31.53 -13.58 18.84
CA LYS A 478 30.89 -13.55 17.51
C LYS A 478 30.28 -14.90 17.12
N GLY A 479 30.90 -16.01 17.54
CA GLY A 479 30.43 -17.34 17.19
C GLY A 479 30.10 -18.17 18.43
N LEU A 480 29.08 -19.04 18.31
CA LEU A 480 28.64 -19.96 19.36
C LEU A 480 29.78 -20.85 19.87
N ARG A 481 30.58 -21.41 18.96
CA ARG A 481 31.73 -22.27 19.33
C ARG A 481 32.73 -21.60 20.28
N SER A 482 32.97 -20.31 20.05
CA SER A 482 33.89 -19.54 20.89
C SER A 482 33.30 -19.31 22.27
N ALA A 483 31.99 -19.07 22.39
CA ALA A 483 31.28 -18.91 23.64
C ALA A 483 31.30 -20.24 24.45
N LEU A 484 30.95 -21.34 23.81
CA LEU A 484 30.95 -22.70 24.41
C LEU A 484 32.33 -23.10 24.94
N ARG A 485 33.38 -22.86 24.12
CA ARG A 485 34.77 -23.18 24.54
C ARG A 485 35.15 -22.42 25.80
N ARG A 486 34.89 -21.12 25.86
CA ARG A 486 35.23 -20.26 27.00
C ARG A 486 34.40 -20.59 28.25
N ALA A 487 33.09 -20.84 28.07
CA ALA A 487 32.20 -21.28 29.13
C ALA A 487 32.64 -22.62 29.74
N SER A 488 33.00 -23.61 28.91
CA SER A 488 33.51 -24.92 29.38
C SER A 488 34.87 -24.81 30.07
N GLN A 489 35.73 -23.86 29.63
CA GLN A 489 37.02 -23.61 30.30
C GLN A 489 36.80 -23.01 31.70
N GLU A 490 35.87 -22.05 31.86
CA GLU A 490 35.50 -21.48 33.17
C GLU A 490 34.92 -22.58 34.08
N ALA A 491 34.01 -23.42 33.56
CA ALA A 491 33.46 -24.56 34.33
C ALA A 491 34.53 -25.50 34.85
N MET A 492 35.52 -25.87 34.03
CA MET A 492 36.66 -26.72 34.45
C MET A 492 37.53 -26.04 35.51
N GLN A 493 37.69 -24.69 35.44
CA GLN A 493 38.45 -23.97 36.45
C GLN A 493 37.73 -23.95 37.80
N ILE A 494 36.40 -23.73 37.78
CA ILE A 494 35.57 -23.78 39.01
C ILE A 494 35.63 -25.17 39.63
N ALA A 495 35.40 -26.23 38.85
CA ALA A 495 35.48 -27.62 39.35
C ALA A 495 36.85 -27.98 39.95
N ARG A 496 37.95 -27.50 39.34
CA ARG A 496 39.31 -27.67 39.88
C ARG A 496 39.56 -26.89 41.17
N ALA A 497 38.95 -25.72 41.31
CA ALA A 497 39.04 -24.92 42.52
C ALA A 497 38.30 -25.58 43.69
N GLU A 498 37.10 -26.11 43.42
CA GLU A 498 36.29 -26.85 44.39
C GLU A 498 36.96 -28.16 44.85
N SER A 499 37.56 -28.89 43.91
CA SER A 499 38.32 -30.12 44.26
C SER A 499 39.57 -29.86 45.10
N LYS A 500 40.16 -28.65 45.06
CA LYS A 500 41.29 -28.27 45.91
C LYS A 500 40.86 -27.77 47.28
N LEU A 501 39.63 -27.30 47.42
CA LEU A 501 39.08 -26.81 48.70
C LEU A 501 38.49 -27.94 49.58
N CYS A 502 38.17 -29.10 48.97
CA CYS A 502 37.71 -30.31 49.69
C CYS A 502 38.72 -31.44 49.50
N PRO A 503 39.88 -31.46 50.19
CA PRO A 503 40.76 -32.64 50.23
C PRO A 503 40.02 -33.71 50.97
N GLN A 504 39.88 -34.89 50.31
CA GLN A 504 39.23 -36.11 50.71
C GLN A 504 39.37 -36.38 52.23
N GLN A 505 38.24 -36.43 52.94
CA GLN A 505 38.12 -37.27 54.10
C GLN A 505 37.94 -38.70 53.59
N SER A 506 39.04 -39.39 53.44
CA SER A 506 39.10 -40.84 53.33
C SER A 506 39.01 -41.49 54.73
#